data_540c0045aac6abf15d263a52821bc6a9
#
_entry.id   540c0045aac6abf15d263a52821bc6a9
#
_cell.length_a   1.000
_cell.length_b   1.000
_cell.length_c   1.000
_cell.angle_alpha   90.00
_cell.angle_beta   90.00
_cell.angle_gamma   90.00
#
_symmetry.space_group_name_H-M   'P 1'
#
loop_
_entity.id
_entity.type
_entity.pdbx_description
1 polymer ?
#
loop_
_entity_poly.entity_id
_entity_poly.type
_entity_poly.pdbx_seq_one_letter_code
_entity_poly.pdbx_strand_id
1 'polypeptide(L)'
;HEIDLINDVEIINLDCDEVIIGEINKVIRFGSILYLMDKFQNKSIYLFDVNGKYISSTSNYGNGPEEYIQLTDIFIDSDDLTLNVLSRIDNKLLKYDQKGEKLLSIKKTPKSFTSMQKIPNGYVGYVSNWIQDLDEPFNVWLMDENLEITEHYFEIDKILQNRNHADGYVFSQYNDTCYYITPIDYNIYVAN
;
A
#
# COMPACT_ATOMS: atom_id res chain seq x y z
N HIS A 1 9.98 -20.03 28.73
CA HIS A 1 11.12 -19.34 28.12
C HIS A 1 10.55 -18.06 27.53
N GLU A 2 10.80 -16.92 28.18
CA GLU A 2 10.64 -15.61 27.55
C GLU A 2 11.67 -15.56 26.42
N ILE A 3 11.20 -15.48 25.19
CA ILE A 3 12.03 -15.16 24.04
C ILE A 3 12.10 -13.64 24.05
N ASP A 4 13.26 -13.06 24.32
CA ASP A 4 13.51 -11.64 24.08
C ASP A 4 13.45 -11.40 22.56
N LEU A 5 12.26 -11.05 22.08
CA LEU A 5 12.00 -10.77 20.65
C LEU A 5 12.53 -9.40 20.21
N ILE A 6 12.86 -8.53 21.16
CA ILE A 6 13.34 -7.18 20.91
C ILE A 6 14.72 -7.06 21.52
N ASN A 7 15.74 -6.97 20.66
CA ASN A 7 17.15 -6.82 21.10
C ASN A 7 17.59 -5.35 21.16
N ASP A 8 16.92 -4.46 20.40
CA ASP A 8 17.25 -3.03 20.35
C ASP A 8 16.03 -2.20 19.94
N VAL A 9 15.99 -0.95 20.40
CA VAL A 9 14.94 0.03 20.07
C VAL A 9 15.61 1.33 19.64
N GLU A 10 15.40 1.73 18.41
CA GLU A 10 15.84 3.01 17.88
C GLU A 10 14.65 3.99 17.87
N ILE A 11 14.86 5.20 18.39
CA ILE A 11 13.88 6.28 18.34
C ILE A 11 14.31 7.30 17.29
N ILE A 12 13.49 7.47 16.26
CA ILE A 12 13.69 8.47 15.22
C ILE A 12 12.76 9.66 15.50
N ASN A 13 13.34 10.81 15.85
CA ASN A 13 12.57 12.04 16.02
C ASN A 13 12.40 12.72 14.66
N LEU A 14 11.16 12.91 14.23
CA LEU A 14 10.85 13.58 12.97
C LEU A 14 10.94 15.09 13.13
N ASP A 15 11.68 15.74 12.23
CA ASP A 15 11.73 17.20 12.11
C ASP A 15 10.50 17.66 11.30
N CYS A 16 9.51 18.17 12.01
CA CYS A 16 8.23 18.60 11.44
C CYS A 16 8.11 20.14 11.35
N ASP A 17 9.21 20.89 11.38
CA ASP A 17 9.16 22.36 11.32
C ASP A 17 8.52 22.89 10.03
N GLU A 18 8.64 22.13 8.93
CA GLU A 18 8.09 22.48 7.60
C GLU A 18 6.74 21.84 7.29
N VAL A 19 6.29 20.85 8.10
CA VAL A 19 5.08 20.09 7.81
C VAL A 19 4.27 19.77 9.06
N ILE A 20 2.97 19.63 8.88
CA ILE A 20 2.06 19.16 9.93
C ILE A 20 1.55 17.78 9.52
N ILE A 21 1.90 16.76 10.29
CA ILE A 21 1.38 15.41 10.11
C ILE A 21 0.15 15.27 11.00
N GLY A 22 -0.98 14.86 10.42
CA GLY A 22 -2.21 14.66 11.17
C GLY A 22 -2.26 13.31 11.84
N GLU A 23 -2.08 12.25 11.05
CA GLU A 23 -2.14 10.87 11.50
C GLU A 23 -1.20 10.00 10.66
N ILE A 24 -0.45 9.11 11.28
CA ILE A 24 0.39 8.15 10.56
C ILE A 24 -0.34 6.80 10.50
N ASN A 25 -0.80 6.43 9.31
CA ASN A 25 -1.53 5.18 9.09
C ASN A 25 -0.62 4.05 8.56
N LYS A 26 0.43 4.38 7.82
CA LYS A 26 1.41 3.43 7.31
C LYS A 26 2.80 4.05 7.27
N VAL A 27 3.80 3.26 7.62
CA VAL A 27 5.21 3.62 7.50
C VAL A 27 5.90 2.56 6.65
N ILE A 28 6.67 3.01 5.65
CA ILE A 28 7.55 2.16 4.87
C ILE A 28 8.96 2.71 5.01
N ARG A 29 9.92 1.86 5.40
CA ARG A 29 11.34 2.17 5.30
C ARG A 29 11.89 1.50 4.06
N PHE A 30 12.45 2.31 3.16
CA PHE A 30 13.13 1.80 1.98
C PHE A 30 14.47 2.52 1.80
N GLY A 31 15.55 1.77 1.95
CA GLY A 31 16.90 2.35 2.00
C GLY A 31 17.04 3.35 3.15
N SER A 32 17.38 4.59 2.81
CA SER A 32 17.54 5.70 3.74
C SER A 32 16.32 6.63 3.83
N ILE A 33 15.18 6.24 3.27
CA ILE A 33 13.96 7.04 3.26
C ILE A 33 12.86 6.34 4.06
N LEU A 34 12.14 7.13 4.86
CA LEU A 34 10.91 6.76 5.54
C LEU A 34 9.74 7.42 4.81
N TYR A 35 8.79 6.63 4.35
CA TYR A 35 7.55 7.08 3.72
C TYR A 35 6.42 6.95 4.74
N LEU A 36 5.81 8.05 5.12
CA LEU A 36 4.74 8.12 6.11
C LEU A 36 3.45 8.50 5.41
N MET A 37 2.47 7.63 5.43
CA MET A 37 1.16 7.89 4.86
C MET A 37 0.19 8.42 5.91
N ASP A 38 -0.35 9.62 5.68
CA ASP A 38 -1.50 10.19 6.38
C ASP A 38 -2.74 10.05 5.49
N LYS A 39 -3.49 8.99 5.72
CA LYS A 39 -4.61 8.58 4.86
C LYS A 39 -5.86 9.43 5.07
N PHE A 40 -6.12 9.84 6.30
CA PHE A 40 -7.42 10.39 6.68
C PHE A 40 -7.41 11.90 6.92
N GLN A 41 -6.38 12.43 7.56
CA GLN A 41 -6.34 13.84 7.94
C GLN A 41 -5.87 14.70 6.76
N ASN A 42 -4.61 14.59 6.39
CA ASN A 42 -4.03 15.43 5.35
C ASN A 42 -4.04 14.77 3.95
N LYS A 43 -4.32 13.46 3.88
CA LYS A 43 -4.34 12.67 2.64
C LYS A 43 -3.06 12.86 1.84
N SER A 44 -1.94 12.78 2.54
CA SER A 44 -0.61 13.11 2.06
C SER A 44 0.39 12.01 2.42
N ILE A 45 1.50 12.00 1.69
CA ILE A 45 2.62 11.12 1.96
C ILE A 45 3.81 12.03 2.28
N TYR A 46 4.40 11.84 3.46
CA TYR A 46 5.57 12.60 3.92
C TYR A 46 6.81 11.72 3.84
N LEU A 47 7.90 12.28 3.37
CA LEU A 47 9.16 11.61 3.25
C LEU A 47 10.19 12.23 4.19
N PHE A 48 10.83 11.37 4.97
CA PHE A 48 11.91 11.73 5.88
C PHE A 48 13.12 10.85 5.61
N ASP A 49 14.29 11.31 5.93
CA ASP A 49 15.46 10.44 5.98
C ASP A 49 15.45 9.58 7.26
N VAL A 50 16.35 8.61 7.34
CA VAL A 50 16.46 7.74 8.52
C VAL A 50 16.91 8.45 9.80
N ASN A 51 17.37 9.70 9.72
CA ASN A 51 17.67 10.55 10.87
C ASN A 51 16.50 11.44 11.29
N GLY A 52 15.35 11.33 10.57
CA GLY A 52 14.14 12.08 10.82
C GLY A 52 14.08 13.46 10.18
N LYS A 53 15.03 13.79 9.28
CA LYS A 53 14.99 15.07 8.56
C LYS A 53 13.97 15.01 7.42
N TYR A 54 13.11 16.04 7.32
CA TYR A 54 12.14 16.17 6.24
C TYR A 54 12.82 16.26 4.86
N ILE A 55 12.28 15.54 3.88
CA ILE A 55 12.75 15.52 2.48
C ILE A 55 11.74 16.21 1.58
N SER A 56 10.50 15.72 1.56
CA SER A 56 9.43 16.18 0.67
C SER A 56 8.07 15.66 1.13
N SER A 57 7.01 16.13 0.48
CA SER A 57 5.68 15.53 0.63
C SER A 57 4.92 15.54 -0.70
N THR A 58 4.02 14.57 -0.84
CA THR A 58 3.12 14.45 -1.99
C THR A 58 1.69 14.55 -1.49
N SER A 59 0.94 15.53 -2.01
CA SER A 59 -0.45 15.79 -1.65
C SER A 59 -1.25 16.13 -2.91
N ASN A 60 -1.45 15.15 -3.79
CA ASN A 60 -2.23 15.31 -5.01
C ASN A 60 -3.68 14.83 -4.81
N TYR A 61 -4.29 15.21 -3.68
CA TYR A 61 -5.68 14.91 -3.40
C TYR A 61 -6.61 15.84 -4.16
N GLY A 62 -7.53 15.27 -4.97
CA GLY A 62 -8.49 16.03 -5.76
C GLY A 62 -9.20 15.16 -6.80
N ASN A 63 -9.92 15.82 -7.72
CA ASN A 63 -10.70 15.17 -8.79
C ASN A 63 -10.08 15.34 -10.17
N GLY A 64 -8.87 15.87 -10.26
CA GLY A 64 -8.16 16.07 -11.53
C GLY A 64 -7.60 14.76 -12.10
N PRO A 65 -7.19 14.80 -13.38
CA PRO A 65 -6.67 13.60 -14.04
C PRO A 65 -5.40 13.04 -13.38
N GLU A 66 -4.57 13.89 -12.81
CA GLU A 66 -3.31 13.53 -12.12
C GLU A 66 -3.45 13.48 -10.60
N GLU A 67 -4.68 13.56 -10.09
CA GLU A 67 -5.00 13.56 -8.67
C GLU A 67 -5.62 12.22 -8.25
N TYR A 68 -5.57 11.93 -6.95
CA TYR A 68 -6.25 10.80 -6.36
C TYR A 68 -7.44 11.26 -5.50
N ILE A 69 -8.58 10.61 -5.65
CA ILE A 69 -9.78 10.90 -4.84
C ILE A 69 -9.64 10.33 -3.43
N GLN A 70 -8.92 9.24 -3.29
CA GLN A 70 -8.71 8.58 -2.01
C GLN A 70 -7.30 8.01 -1.92
N LEU A 71 -6.50 8.50 -0.99
CA LEU A 71 -5.24 7.84 -0.62
C LEU A 71 -5.58 6.54 0.12
N THR A 72 -5.42 5.40 -0.55
CA THR A 72 -5.84 4.10 -0.01
C THR A 72 -4.67 3.31 0.55
N ASP A 73 -3.61 3.16 -0.23
CA ASP A 73 -2.39 2.44 0.13
C ASP A 73 -1.19 3.03 -0.61
N ILE A 74 0.00 2.73 -0.11
CA ILE A 74 1.27 3.05 -0.76
C ILE A 74 2.19 1.84 -0.71
N PHE A 75 3.04 1.68 -1.71
CA PHE A 75 4.15 0.71 -1.72
C PHE A 75 5.30 1.23 -2.57
N ILE A 76 6.48 0.65 -2.33
CA ILE A 76 7.68 0.95 -3.13
C ILE A 76 7.92 -0.20 -4.10
N ASP A 77 8.11 0.16 -5.36
CA ASP A 77 8.60 -0.74 -6.38
C ASP A 77 10.13 -0.74 -6.29
N SER A 78 10.72 -1.86 -5.85
CA SER A 78 12.18 -1.98 -5.66
C SER A 78 12.95 -2.03 -6.97
N ASP A 79 12.31 -2.41 -8.09
CA ASP A 79 12.97 -2.59 -9.37
C ASP A 79 13.37 -1.25 -9.99
N ASP A 80 12.48 -0.26 -9.89
CA ASP A 80 12.71 1.08 -10.44
C ASP A 80 12.71 2.21 -9.41
N LEU A 81 12.70 1.85 -8.12
CA LEU A 81 12.80 2.77 -6.98
C LEU A 81 11.68 3.81 -6.97
N THR A 82 10.45 3.42 -7.29
CA THR A 82 9.32 4.33 -7.37
C THR A 82 8.35 4.20 -6.22
N LEU A 83 7.78 5.33 -5.81
CA LEU A 83 6.65 5.38 -4.89
C LEU A 83 5.35 5.17 -5.68
N ASN A 84 4.61 4.14 -5.32
CA ASN A 84 3.31 3.85 -5.90
C ASN A 84 2.19 4.21 -4.92
N VAL A 85 1.19 4.92 -5.42
CA VAL A 85 0.05 5.42 -4.65
C VAL A 85 -1.23 4.83 -5.21
N LEU A 86 -1.94 4.09 -4.39
CA LEU A 86 -3.21 3.46 -4.74
C LEU A 86 -4.38 4.36 -4.37
N SER A 87 -5.25 4.62 -5.34
CA SER A 87 -6.53 5.29 -5.13
C SER A 87 -7.67 4.36 -5.52
N ARG A 88 -8.43 3.91 -4.50
CA ARG A 88 -9.47 2.90 -4.67
C ARG A 88 -10.70 3.41 -5.41
N ILE A 89 -11.18 4.62 -5.07
CA ILE A 89 -12.48 5.11 -5.57
C ILE A 89 -12.45 5.31 -7.08
N ASP A 90 -11.36 5.81 -7.62
CA ASP A 90 -11.20 6.08 -9.05
C ASP A 90 -10.35 5.02 -9.76
N ASN A 91 -10.03 3.92 -9.05
CA ASN A 91 -9.27 2.79 -9.59
C ASN A 91 -7.97 3.21 -10.26
N LYS A 92 -7.17 4.05 -9.57
CA LYS A 92 -5.88 4.53 -10.08
C LYS A 92 -4.72 3.98 -9.27
N LEU A 93 -3.66 3.66 -9.99
CA LEU A 93 -2.32 3.48 -9.46
C LEU A 93 -1.45 4.60 -10.03
N LEU A 94 -1.03 5.53 -9.17
CA LEU A 94 -0.16 6.64 -9.52
C LEU A 94 1.27 6.28 -9.15
N LYS A 95 2.19 6.40 -10.09
CA LYS A 95 3.61 6.10 -9.90
C LYS A 95 4.41 7.40 -9.86
N TYR A 96 5.12 7.63 -8.77
CA TYR A 96 5.99 8.79 -8.57
C TYR A 96 7.45 8.36 -8.55
N ASP A 97 8.35 9.30 -8.75
CA ASP A 97 9.76 9.09 -8.46
C ASP A 97 9.97 8.77 -6.97
N GLN A 98 11.17 8.33 -6.62
CA GLN A 98 11.52 7.92 -5.26
C GLN A 98 11.23 8.98 -4.20
N LYS A 99 11.32 10.26 -4.56
CA LYS A 99 11.07 11.39 -3.64
C LYS A 99 9.61 11.84 -3.62
N GLY A 100 8.73 11.23 -4.42
CA GLY A 100 7.33 11.62 -4.51
C GLY A 100 7.09 13.00 -5.15
N GLU A 101 8.12 13.60 -5.76
CA GLU A 101 8.04 14.95 -6.33
C GLU A 101 7.48 14.97 -7.74
N LYS A 102 7.78 13.93 -8.52
CA LYS A 102 7.40 13.85 -9.93
C LYS A 102 6.49 12.67 -10.20
N LEU A 103 5.29 12.95 -10.71
CA LEU A 103 4.40 11.93 -11.25
C LEU A 103 4.97 11.37 -12.55
N LEU A 104 5.21 10.08 -12.62
CA LEU A 104 5.80 9.39 -13.77
C LEU A 104 4.75 8.75 -14.66
N SER A 105 3.74 8.12 -14.06
CA SER A 105 2.65 7.49 -14.80
C SER A 105 1.41 7.29 -13.94
N ILE A 106 0.29 7.08 -14.62
CA ILE A 106 -0.99 6.70 -14.02
C ILE A 106 -1.51 5.50 -14.79
N LYS A 107 -1.85 4.44 -14.06
CA LYS A 107 -2.51 3.25 -14.62
C LYS A 107 -3.88 3.07 -13.97
N LYS A 108 -4.83 2.54 -14.72
CA LYS A 108 -6.13 2.14 -14.17
C LYS A 108 -6.00 0.73 -13.58
N THR A 109 -6.45 0.55 -12.35
CA THR A 109 -6.52 -0.78 -11.75
C THR A 109 -7.77 -1.52 -12.19
N PRO A 110 -7.72 -2.85 -12.42
CA PRO A 110 -8.86 -3.63 -12.91
C PRO A 110 -9.97 -3.80 -11.86
N LYS A 111 -9.63 -3.68 -10.59
CA LYS A 111 -10.54 -3.77 -9.44
C LYS A 111 -10.25 -2.63 -8.45
N SER A 112 -11.22 -2.35 -7.56
CA SER A 112 -11.05 -1.36 -6.49
C SER A 112 -10.29 -1.97 -5.31
N PHE A 113 -8.97 -2.09 -5.44
CA PHE A 113 -8.12 -2.68 -4.41
C PHE A 113 -8.04 -1.81 -3.15
N THR A 114 -7.99 -2.44 -2.00
CA THR A 114 -7.74 -1.79 -0.70
C THR A 114 -6.27 -1.83 -0.30
N SER A 115 -5.52 -2.77 -0.86
CA SER A 115 -4.06 -2.85 -0.73
C SER A 115 -3.46 -3.45 -1.98
N MET A 116 -2.26 -3.02 -2.35
CA MET A 116 -1.48 -3.57 -3.45
C MET A 116 0.00 -3.66 -3.06
N GLN A 117 0.70 -4.59 -3.72
CA GLN A 117 2.14 -4.74 -3.58
C GLN A 117 2.75 -5.19 -4.91
N LYS A 118 3.99 -4.74 -5.20
CA LYS A 118 4.81 -5.25 -6.29
C LYS A 118 5.32 -6.65 -5.95
N ILE A 119 5.28 -7.54 -6.92
CA ILE A 119 5.89 -8.87 -6.88
C ILE A 119 6.77 -9.06 -8.13
N PRO A 120 7.66 -10.06 -8.21
CA PRO A 120 8.67 -10.16 -9.26
C PRO A 120 8.14 -10.10 -10.70
N ASN A 121 6.94 -10.58 -10.97
CA ASN A 121 6.38 -10.63 -12.34
C ASN A 121 5.10 -9.80 -12.49
N GLY A 122 4.90 -8.81 -11.64
CA GLY A 122 3.69 -7.98 -11.69
C GLY A 122 3.25 -7.45 -10.33
N TYR A 123 1.99 -7.60 -10.03
CA TYR A 123 1.40 -7.05 -8.81
C TYR A 123 0.45 -8.03 -8.15
N VAL A 124 0.33 -7.93 -6.85
CA VAL A 124 -0.74 -8.56 -6.07
C VAL A 124 -1.66 -7.48 -5.51
N GLY A 125 -2.96 -7.68 -5.60
CA GLY A 125 -3.99 -6.76 -5.09
C GLY A 125 -4.98 -7.48 -4.18
N TYR A 126 -5.48 -6.77 -3.17
CA TYR A 126 -6.48 -7.23 -2.21
C TYR A 126 -7.73 -6.35 -2.25
N VAL A 127 -8.90 -6.94 -2.38
CA VAL A 127 -10.20 -6.23 -2.45
C VAL A 127 -11.00 -6.45 -1.18
N SER A 128 -10.52 -6.55 -0.03
CA SER A 128 -11.28 -6.83 1.18
C SER A 128 -12.58 -7.69 0.94
N ASN A 129 -13.41 -7.92 1.95
CA ASN A 129 -14.65 -8.70 1.75
C ASN A 129 -15.80 -7.90 1.11
N TRP A 130 -15.50 -6.72 0.58
CA TRP A 130 -16.48 -5.91 -0.14
C TRP A 130 -16.55 -6.38 -1.59
N ILE A 131 -17.52 -7.24 -1.90
CA ILE A 131 -17.70 -7.79 -3.23
C ILE A 131 -18.20 -6.69 -4.18
N GLN A 132 -17.42 -6.44 -5.21
CA GLN A 132 -17.78 -5.55 -6.31
C GLN A 132 -18.41 -6.30 -7.47
N ASP A 133 -18.08 -7.58 -7.58
CA ASP A 133 -18.55 -8.47 -8.62
C ASP A 133 -18.96 -9.81 -8.00
N LEU A 134 -20.25 -10.12 -8.08
CA LEU A 134 -20.81 -11.35 -7.52
C LEU A 134 -20.36 -12.60 -8.28
N ASP A 135 -19.94 -12.45 -9.53
CA ASP A 135 -19.48 -13.54 -10.37
C ASP A 135 -18.00 -13.91 -10.11
N GLU A 136 -17.26 -13.00 -9.46
CA GLU A 136 -15.85 -13.17 -9.12
C GLU A 136 -15.54 -12.82 -7.65
N PRO A 137 -16.05 -13.60 -6.69
CA PRO A 137 -15.95 -13.29 -5.26
C PRO A 137 -14.60 -13.69 -4.65
N PHE A 138 -13.50 -13.15 -5.14
CA PHE A 138 -12.15 -13.46 -4.65
C PHE A 138 -11.50 -12.25 -3.97
N ASN A 139 -10.70 -12.52 -2.95
CA ASN A 139 -10.02 -11.47 -2.17
C ASN A 139 -8.68 -11.03 -2.77
N VAL A 140 -7.91 -11.96 -3.32
CA VAL A 140 -6.54 -11.72 -3.79
C VAL A 140 -6.48 -11.94 -5.30
N TRP A 141 -5.83 -11.00 -5.98
CA TRP A 141 -5.71 -10.97 -7.43
C TRP A 141 -4.25 -10.78 -7.83
N LEU A 142 -3.74 -11.69 -8.66
CA LEU A 142 -2.44 -11.52 -9.31
C LEU A 142 -2.64 -10.83 -10.66
N MET A 143 -1.73 -9.92 -10.95
CA MET A 143 -1.72 -9.13 -12.18
C MET A 143 -0.32 -9.10 -12.76
N ASP A 144 -0.23 -9.02 -14.07
CA ASP A 144 1.04 -8.79 -14.76
C ASP A 144 1.50 -7.32 -14.61
N GLU A 145 2.61 -6.97 -15.27
CA GLU A 145 3.19 -5.62 -15.28
C GLU A 145 2.26 -4.55 -15.90
N ASN A 146 1.28 -4.97 -16.70
CA ASN A 146 0.29 -4.09 -17.31
C ASN A 146 -0.96 -3.92 -16.48
N LEU A 147 -1.03 -4.58 -15.31
CA LEU A 147 -2.20 -4.70 -14.42
C LEU A 147 -3.33 -5.54 -15.04
N GLU A 148 -3.02 -6.44 -15.99
CA GLU A 148 -3.97 -7.42 -16.48
C GLU A 148 -4.04 -8.60 -15.50
N ILE A 149 -5.26 -9.00 -15.11
CA ILE A 149 -5.47 -10.08 -14.15
C ILE A 149 -4.99 -11.39 -14.77
N THR A 150 -4.13 -12.11 -14.05
CA THR A 150 -3.61 -13.42 -14.43
C THR A 150 -4.22 -14.54 -13.61
N GLU A 151 -4.42 -14.31 -12.31
CA GLU A 151 -4.93 -15.31 -11.38
C GLU A 151 -5.69 -14.65 -10.22
N HIS A 152 -6.50 -15.44 -9.49
CA HIS A 152 -7.19 -15.01 -8.30
C HIS A 152 -7.23 -16.12 -7.24
N TYR A 153 -7.32 -15.73 -5.97
CA TYR A 153 -7.27 -16.64 -4.82
C TYR A 153 -8.21 -16.18 -3.71
N PHE A 154 -8.52 -17.10 -2.81
CA PHE A 154 -9.32 -16.88 -1.60
C PHE A 154 -10.74 -16.43 -1.92
N GLU A 155 -11.56 -17.40 -2.34
CA GLU A 155 -12.99 -17.17 -2.52
C GLU A 155 -13.63 -16.66 -1.22
N ILE A 156 -14.37 -15.57 -1.32
CA ILE A 156 -15.04 -14.94 -0.18
C ILE A 156 -16.27 -15.76 0.20
N ASP A 157 -16.28 -16.33 1.39
CA ASP A 157 -17.46 -17.01 1.91
C ASP A 157 -18.68 -16.06 1.89
N LYS A 158 -19.82 -16.58 1.43
CA LYS A 158 -21.08 -15.84 1.36
C LYS A 158 -21.48 -15.21 2.70
N ILE A 159 -21.12 -15.81 3.83
CA ILE A 159 -21.38 -15.28 5.17
C ILE A 159 -20.54 -14.03 5.47
N LEU A 160 -19.35 -13.94 4.85
CA LEU A 160 -18.38 -12.84 5.04
C LEU A 160 -18.58 -11.70 4.03
N GLN A 161 -19.39 -11.93 3.00
CA GLN A 161 -19.68 -10.94 1.98
C GLN A 161 -20.28 -9.67 2.60
N ASN A 162 -19.73 -8.51 2.25
CA ASN A 162 -20.15 -7.19 2.76
C ASN A 162 -20.01 -6.99 4.28
N ARG A 163 -19.24 -7.84 4.96
CA ARG A 163 -18.82 -7.58 6.33
C ARG A 163 -17.44 -6.91 6.30
N ASN A 164 -17.36 -5.70 6.83
CA ASN A 164 -16.08 -5.05 7.08
C ASN A 164 -15.32 -5.86 8.12
N HIS A 165 -14.31 -6.60 7.67
CA HIS A 165 -13.25 -7.08 8.52
C HIS A 165 -12.10 -6.08 8.40
N ALA A 166 -11.66 -5.60 9.55
CA ALA A 166 -10.64 -4.58 9.78
C ALA A 166 -9.78 -4.21 8.54
N ASP A 167 -9.79 -2.95 8.18
CA ASP A 167 -8.95 -2.35 7.12
C ASP A 167 -7.46 -2.36 7.55
N GLY A 168 -6.90 -3.54 7.78
CA GLY A 168 -5.48 -3.72 8.03
C GLY A 168 -4.70 -3.85 6.72
N TYR A 169 -3.42 -3.49 6.76
CA TYR A 169 -2.52 -3.82 5.67
C TYR A 169 -2.26 -5.32 5.67
N VAL A 170 -2.71 -5.99 4.63
CA VAL A 170 -2.64 -7.45 4.51
C VAL A 170 -1.33 -7.93 3.89
N PHE A 171 -0.59 -7.02 3.25
CA PHE A 171 0.71 -7.32 2.65
C PHE A 171 1.84 -6.75 3.48
N SER A 172 2.89 -7.54 3.63
CA SER A 172 4.19 -7.11 4.12
C SER A 172 5.28 -7.60 3.19
N GLN A 173 6.33 -6.80 3.00
CA GLN A 173 7.47 -7.16 2.17
C GLN A 173 8.72 -7.30 3.04
N TYR A 174 9.42 -8.41 2.85
CA TYR A 174 10.74 -8.61 3.43
C TYR A 174 11.67 -9.15 2.35
N ASN A 175 12.73 -8.41 2.06
CA ASN A 175 13.54 -8.58 0.85
C ASN A 175 12.63 -8.56 -0.39
N ASP A 176 12.81 -9.50 -1.33
CA ASP A 176 12.01 -9.62 -2.56
C ASP A 176 10.75 -10.48 -2.40
N THR A 177 10.41 -10.83 -1.16
CA THR A 177 9.28 -11.72 -0.87
C THR A 177 8.10 -10.92 -0.31
N CYS A 178 6.94 -11.04 -0.95
CA CYS A 178 5.68 -10.49 -0.46
C CYS A 178 4.93 -11.54 0.36
N TYR A 179 4.61 -11.19 1.59
CA TYR A 179 3.81 -12.01 2.49
C TYR A 179 2.39 -11.48 2.56
N TYR A 180 1.44 -12.37 2.50
CA TYR A 180 0.03 -12.09 2.68
C TYR A 180 -0.51 -12.77 3.92
N ILE A 181 -1.24 -12.01 4.74
CA ILE A 181 -1.90 -12.51 5.94
C ILE A 181 -3.37 -12.17 5.83
N THR A 182 -4.24 -13.18 5.84
CA THR A 182 -5.66 -12.93 5.88
C THR A 182 -6.11 -12.64 7.31
N PRO A 183 -7.08 -11.75 7.54
CA PRO A 183 -7.63 -11.52 8.87
C PRO A 183 -8.52 -12.68 9.38
N ILE A 184 -8.75 -13.71 8.55
CA ILE A 184 -9.75 -14.75 8.79
C ILE A 184 -9.11 -16.09 9.18
N ASP A 185 -7.88 -16.33 8.79
CA ASP A 185 -7.12 -17.53 9.14
C ASP A 185 -5.75 -17.17 9.74
N TYR A 186 -5.06 -18.16 10.28
CA TYR A 186 -3.76 -17.98 10.93
C TYR A 186 -2.59 -18.40 10.02
N ASN A 187 -2.81 -18.42 8.69
CA ASN A 187 -1.79 -18.77 7.74
C ASN A 187 -1.07 -17.53 7.22
N ILE A 188 0.21 -17.70 6.90
CA ILE A 188 1.02 -16.73 6.17
C ILE A 188 1.22 -17.30 4.77
N TYR A 189 0.82 -16.55 3.77
CA TYR A 189 0.97 -16.91 2.37
C TYR A 189 2.11 -16.12 1.74
N VAL A 190 2.71 -16.66 0.70
CA VAL A 190 3.80 -16.03 -0.04
C VAL A 190 3.32 -15.79 -1.48
N ALA A 191 3.42 -14.56 -1.93
CA ALA A 191 3.21 -14.18 -3.33
C ALA A 191 4.58 -13.98 -4.00
N ASN A 192 4.86 -14.78 -5.04
CA ASN A 192 6.12 -14.78 -5.79
C ASN A 192 5.87 -14.39 -7.26
#